data_5791dd2572346ead32aa19d0980b6156
#
_entry.id   5791dd2572346ead32aa19d0980b6156
#
_cell.length_a   1.000
_cell.length_b   1.000
_cell.length_c   1.000
_cell.angle_alpha   90.00
_cell.angle_beta   90.00
_cell.angle_gamma   90.00
#
_symmetry.space_group_name_H-M   'P 1'
#
loop_
_entity.id
_entity.type
_entity.pdbx_description
1 polymer ?
#
loop_
_entity_poly.entity_id
_entity_poly.type
_entity_poly.pdbx_seq_one_letter_code
_entity_poly.pdbx_strand_id
1 'polypeptide(L)'
;MASRSGIRVVPLKVKNTETPEFAGDYILKSVVLINHVGHKVDVKHIMLELNIYESIYNNSITGSIVIADEGNQIARMSIQGLERIAFHLKTPGVAYGKEDVVDASEETGEPYHIYKISNRRQLNRGITTYTLHFASREFMRNIRTKVSQAYDGKYDRAVIDI
;
A
#
# COMPACT_ATOMS: atom_id res chain seq x y z
N MET A 1 36.74 33.86 -14.85
CA MET A 1 36.46 33.16 -13.59
C MET A 1 34.98 32.90 -13.50
N ALA A 2 34.55 31.67 -13.76
CA ALA A 2 33.14 31.26 -13.76
C ALA A 2 32.80 30.64 -12.40
N SER A 3 31.85 31.22 -11.71
CA SER A 3 31.31 30.75 -10.44
C SER A 3 30.50 29.46 -10.67
N ARG A 4 30.96 28.36 -10.10
CA ARG A 4 30.21 27.09 -10.01
C ARG A 4 29.10 27.26 -8.97
N SER A 5 27.85 27.37 -9.41
CA SER A 5 26.68 27.23 -8.51
C SER A 5 26.58 25.79 -8.08
N GLY A 6 27.01 25.49 -6.87
CA GLY A 6 26.84 24.18 -6.24
C GLY A 6 25.37 24.01 -5.86
N ILE A 7 24.76 22.96 -6.37
CA ILE A 7 23.45 22.49 -5.90
C ILE A 7 23.62 22.05 -4.45
N ARG A 8 23.07 22.81 -3.51
CA ARG A 8 23.06 22.47 -2.10
C ARG A 8 21.95 21.44 -1.86
N VAL A 9 22.31 20.17 -1.80
CA VAL A 9 21.41 19.11 -1.34
C VAL A 9 21.17 19.37 0.15
N VAL A 10 20.00 19.86 0.49
CA VAL A 10 19.55 19.98 1.89
C VAL A 10 19.08 18.59 2.30
N PRO A 11 19.72 17.93 3.27
CA PRO A 11 19.18 16.67 3.77
C PRO A 11 17.84 16.95 4.42
N LEU A 12 16.80 16.26 3.97
CA LEU A 12 15.49 16.26 4.60
C LEU A 12 15.67 15.82 6.05
N LYS A 13 15.60 16.75 6.99
CA LYS A 13 15.48 16.45 8.40
C LYS A 13 14.14 15.74 8.58
N VAL A 14 14.16 14.44 8.75
CA VAL A 14 13.02 13.68 9.25
C VAL A 14 12.77 14.17 10.67
N LYS A 15 11.90 15.14 10.83
CA LYS A 15 11.36 15.49 12.15
C LYS A 15 10.50 14.30 12.58
N ASN A 16 10.86 13.71 13.71
CA ASN A 16 10.02 12.77 14.43
C ASN A 16 8.85 13.53 15.09
N THR A 17 7.99 14.13 14.28
CA THR A 17 6.74 14.73 14.75
C THR A 17 5.65 13.69 14.57
N GLU A 18 4.89 13.43 15.62
CA GLU A 18 3.77 12.47 15.60
C GLU A 18 2.62 12.93 14.69
N THR A 19 2.63 14.18 14.24
CA THR A 19 1.62 14.80 13.37
C THR A 19 2.27 15.39 12.13
N PRO A 20 1.80 15.04 10.92
CA PRO A 20 2.23 15.69 9.69
C PRO A 20 1.68 17.11 9.62
N GLU A 21 2.55 18.10 9.35
CA GLU A 21 2.19 19.52 9.38
C GLU A 21 2.13 20.15 7.98
N PHE A 22 2.96 19.69 7.04
CA PHE A 22 3.11 20.28 5.71
C PHE A 22 2.68 19.36 4.60
N ALA A 23 2.28 19.94 3.47
CA ALA A 23 2.01 19.19 2.26
C ALA A 23 3.27 18.40 1.85
N GLY A 24 3.11 17.10 1.66
CA GLY A 24 4.21 16.16 1.37
C GLY A 24 4.80 15.49 2.61
N ASP A 25 4.45 15.90 3.82
CA ASP A 25 4.79 15.15 5.02
C ASP A 25 3.96 13.87 5.06
N TYR A 26 4.56 12.81 5.57
CA TYR A 26 3.84 11.57 5.87
C TYR A 26 4.47 10.84 7.05
N ILE A 27 3.66 10.08 7.76
CA ILE A 27 4.10 9.21 8.83
C ILE A 27 3.65 7.80 8.48
N LEU A 28 4.60 6.95 8.16
CA LEU A 28 4.38 5.52 7.94
C LEU A 28 4.75 4.78 9.23
N LYS A 29 3.76 4.31 9.98
CA LYS A 29 3.99 3.63 11.27
C LYS A 29 4.55 2.24 11.05
N SER A 30 3.90 1.43 10.23
CA SER A 30 4.25 0.04 9.98
C SER A 30 3.94 -0.37 8.55
N VAL A 31 4.68 -1.34 8.03
CA VAL A 31 4.36 -2.07 6.80
C VAL A 31 4.68 -3.53 7.03
N VAL A 32 3.66 -4.36 7.07
CA VAL A 32 3.79 -5.77 7.44
C VAL A 32 3.21 -6.64 6.32
N LEU A 33 3.98 -7.60 5.87
CA LEU A 33 3.49 -8.68 5.02
C LEU A 33 3.02 -9.84 5.88
N ILE A 34 1.86 -10.39 5.54
CA ILE A 34 1.20 -11.46 6.27
C ILE A 34 0.98 -12.61 5.29
N ASN A 35 1.56 -13.77 5.58
CA ASN A 35 1.36 -14.94 4.73
C ASN A 35 0.02 -15.65 5.01
N HIS A 36 -0.29 -16.68 4.24
CA HIS A 36 -1.52 -17.46 4.34
C HIS A 36 -1.70 -18.17 5.70
N VAL A 37 -0.60 -18.43 6.42
CA VAL A 37 -0.61 -19.07 7.76
C VAL A 37 -0.71 -18.03 8.88
N GLY A 38 -0.60 -16.73 8.55
CA GLY A 38 -0.60 -15.65 9.54
C GLY A 38 0.79 -15.25 10.05
N HIS A 39 1.87 -15.77 9.46
CA HIS A 39 3.22 -15.32 9.78
C HIS A 39 3.44 -13.90 9.25
N LYS A 40 3.98 -13.02 10.10
CA LYS A 40 4.15 -11.59 9.85
C LYS A 40 5.62 -11.24 9.65
N VAL A 41 5.90 -10.44 8.64
CA VAL A 41 7.24 -9.89 8.37
C VAL A 41 7.14 -8.39 8.21
N ASP A 42 7.85 -7.63 9.03
CA ASP A 42 7.97 -6.18 8.87
C ASP A 42 8.91 -5.88 7.71
N VAL A 43 8.38 -5.22 6.70
CA VAL A 43 9.10 -4.85 5.47
C VAL A 43 9.33 -3.35 5.34
N LYS A 44 8.98 -2.57 6.36
CA LYS A 44 9.13 -1.11 6.34
C LYS A 44 10.56 -0.67 6.02
N HIS A 45 11.55 -1.36 6.56
CA HIS A 45 12.98 -1.01 6.43
C HIS A 45 13.61 -1.46 5.10
N ILE A 46 12.97 -2.38 4.37
CA ILE A 46 13.39 -2.87 3.05
C ILE A 46 12.49 -2.36 1.92
N MET A 47 11.49 -1.58 2.24
CA MET A 47 10.60 -0.94 1.29
C MET A 47 11.32 0.22 0.59
N LEU A 48 11.26 0.25 -0.73
CA LEU A 48 11.79 1.34 -1.56
C LEU A 48 10.71 2.33 -1.96
N GLU A 49 9.51 1.84 -2.24
CA GLU A 49 8.41 2.64 -2.78
C GLU A 49 7.07 2.03 -2.36
N LEU A 50 6.10 2.88 -2.05
CA LEU A 50 4.71 2.51 -1.78
C LEU A 50 3.79 3.43 -2.57
N ASN A 51 3.00 2.87 -3.48
CA ASN A 51 2.00 3.58 -4.26
C ASN A 51 0.61 3.09 -3.88
N ILE A 52 -0.31 4.02 -3.65
CA ILE A 52 -1.71 3.77 -3.36
C ILE A 52 -2.53 4.53 -4.39
N TYR A 53 -3.45 3.84 -5.06
CA TYR A 53 -4.31 4.42 -6.10
C TYR A 53 -5.76 4.35 -5.63
N GLU A 54 -6.33 5.51 -5.40
CA GLU A 54 -7.71 5.70 -5.02
C GLU A 54 -8.41 6.59 -6.06
N SER A 55 -9.66 6.28 -6.37
CA SER A 55 -10.47 7.05 -7.30
C SER A 55 -11.93 7.00 -6.88
N ILE A 56 -12.61 8.15 -6.94
CA ILE A 56 -14.06 8.24 -6.68
C ILE A 56 -14.92 7.46 -7.68
N TYR A 57 -14.34 7.06 -8.81
CA TYR A 57 -15.02 6.29 -9.85
C TYR A 57 -14.88 4.78 -9.67
N ASN A 58 -14.02 4.35 -8.75
CA ASN A 58 -13.78 2.94 -8.44
C ASN A 58 -14.16 2.66 -6.99
N ASN A 59 -14.84 1.55 -6.76
CA ASN A 59 -15.21 1.09 -5.42
C ASN A 59 -14.08 0.32 -4.70
N SER A 60 -12.85 0.40 -5.21
CA SER A 60 -11.74 -0.37 -4.70
C SER A 60 -10.44 0.43 -4.73
N ILE A 61 -9.60 0.18 -3.75
CA ILE A 61 -8.25 0.72 -3.68
C ILE A 61 -7.28 -0.32 -4.21
N THR A 62 -6.34 0.13 -5.03
CA THR A 62 -5.24 -0.69 -5.53
C THR A 62 -3.91 -0.02 -5.24
N GLY A 63 -2.82 -0.79 -5.30
CA GLY A 63 -1.51 -0.21 -5.09
C GLY A 63 -0.38 -1.16 -5.42
N SER A 64 0.83 -0.68 -5.22
CA SER A 64 2.04 -1.46 -5.37
C SER A 64 3.09 -1.06 -4.34
N ILE A 65 3.87 -2.04 -3.91
CA ILE A 65 5.03 -1.84 -3.05
C ILE A 65 6.25 -2.44 -3.71
N VAL A 66 7.35 -1.69 -3.73
CA VAL A 66 8.65 -2.15 -4.20
C VAL A 66 9.52 -2.46 -2.98
N ILE A 67 10.05 -3.66 -2.94
CA ILE A 67 10.83 -4.17 -1.81
C ILE A 67 12.21 -4.61 -2.30
N ALA A 68 13.27 -4.26 -1.56
CA ALA A 68 14.62 -4.76 -1.73
C ALA A 68 14.90 -5.82 -0.66
N ASP A 69 14.72 -7.08 -1.01
CA ASP A 69 14.89 -8.21 -0.10
C ASP A 69 16.36 -8.64 -0.01
N GLU A 70 16.97 -8.35 1.11
CA GLU A 70 18.30 -8.79 1.47
C GLU A 70 18.21 -10.04 2.36
N GLY A 71 18.54 -11.18 1.82
CA GLY A 71 18.51 -12.45 2.57
C GLY A 71 17.30 -13.33 2.31
N ASN A 72 16.55 -13.10 1.24
CA ASN A 72 15.41 -13.94 0.81
C ASN A 72 14.29 -14.11 1.87
N GLN A 73 14.02 -13.09 2.65
CA GLN A 73 12.95 -13.11 3.66
C GLN A 73 11.58 -13.39 3.02
N ILE A 74 11.31 -12.73 1.89
CA ILE A 74 10.05 -12.90 1.15
C ILE A 74 9.96 -14.29 0.52
N ALA A 75 11.07 -14.82 0.01
CA ALA A 75 11.08 -16.19 -0.53
C ALA A 75 10.78 -17.24 0.56
N ARG A 76 11.20 -17.00 1.81
CA ARG A 76 10.89 -17.85 2.96
C ARG A 76 9.41 -17.79 3.37
N MET A 77 8.70 -16.74 3.02
CA MET A 77 7.26 -16.61 3.30
C MET A 77 6.40 -17.55 2.45
N SER A 78 6.96 -18.22 1.45
CA SER A 78 6.23 -19.13 0.54
C SER A 78 4.99 -18.45 -0.04
N ILE A 79 5.19 -17.35 -0.76
CA ILE A 79 4.09 -16.57 -1.35
C ILE A 79 3.30 -17.43 -2.33
N GLN A 80 2.01 -17.65 -2.04
CA GLN A 80 1.09 -18.50 -2.79
C GLN A 80 -0.10 -17.75 -3.40
N GLY A 81 -0.21 -16.42 -3.17
CA GLY A 81 -1.31 -15.59 -3.66
C GLY A 81 -2.46 -15.39 -2.67
N LEU A 82 -2.24 -15.74 -1.41
CA LEU A 82 -3.17 -15.51 -0.29
C LEU A 82 -2.59 -14.53 0.74
N GLU A 83 -1.46 -13.94 0.40
CA GLU A 83 -0.77 -12.99 1.26
C GLU A 83 -1.52 -11.68 1.32
N ARG A 84 -1.33 -11.01 2.45
CA ARG A 84 -1.89 -9.68 2.70
C ARG A 84 -0.78 -8.71 3.06
N ILE A 85 -1.02 -7.44 2.78
CA ILE A 85 -0.19 -6.35 3.24
C ILE A 85 -1.00 -5.47 4.18
N ALA A 86 -0.45 -5.22 5.35
CA ALA A 86 -0.99 -4.32 6.36
C ALA A 86 -0.06 -3.11 6.50
N PHE A 87 -0.62 -1.91 6.51
CA PHE A 87 0.13 -0.68 6.76
C PHE A 87 -0.74 0.39 7.39
N HIS A 88 -0.08 1.33 8.05
CA HIS A 88 -0.73 2.50 8.64
C HIS A 88 0.03 3.74 8.22
N LEU A 89 -0.61 4.58 7.41
CA LEU A 89 -0.07 5.80 6.84
C LEU A 89 -0.92 6.99 7.28
N LYS A 90 -0.26 8.06 7.74
CA LYS A 90 -0.88 9.35 8.03
C LYS A 90 -0.31 10.41 7.12
N THR A 91 -1.18 11.30 6.63
CA THR A 91 -0.82 12.49 5.86
C THR A 91 -1.50 13.72 6.46
N PRO A 92 -1.05 14.94 6.13
CA PRO A 92 -1.78 16.16 6.53
C PRO A 92 -3.19 16.14 5.92
N GLY A 93 -4.21 16.35 6.76
CA GLY A 93 -5.60 16.42 6.30
C GLY A 93 -5.91 17.74 5.58
N VAL A 94 -6.98 17.74 4.78
CA VAL A 94 -7.48 18.92 4.09
C VAL A 94 -7.96 20.01 5.07
N ALA A 95 -8.48 19.60 6.22
CA ALA A 95 -8.90 20.52 7.28
C ALA A 95 -7.73 20.80 8.23
N TYR A 96 -7.52 22.10 8.53
CA TYR A 96 -6.46 22.54 9.43
C TYR A 96 -6.48 21.76 10.77
N GLY A 97 -5.34 21.19 11.14
CA GLY A 97 -5.17 20.41 12.37
C GLY A 97 -5.77 19.00 12.34
N LYS A 98 -6.25 18.53 11.19
CA LYS A 98 -6.68 17.15 11.01
C LYS A 98 -5.67 16.36 10.18
N GLU A 99 -5.63 15.07 10.40
CA GLU A 99 -4.82 14.10 9.65
C GLU A 99 -5.75 13.25 8.79
N ASP A 100 -5.32 12.93 7.58
CA ASP A 100 -5.93 11.87 6.79
C ASP A 100 -5.16 10.58 7.04
N VAL A 101 -5.87 9.52 7.35
CA VAL A 101 -5.29 8.24 7.74
C VAL A 101 -5.72 7.17 6.75
N VAL A 102 -4.74 6.50 6.16
CA VAL A 102 -4.96 5.25 5.42
C VAL A 102 -4.58 4.11 6.36
N ASP A 103 -5.58 3.45 6.89
CA ASP A 103 -5.42 2.36 7.84
C ASP A 103 -5.80 1.03 7.19
N ALA A 104 -4.80 0.26 6.82
CA ALA A 104 -4.92 -1.12 6.35
C ALA A 104 -4.30 -2.09 7.37
N SER A 105 -4.28 -1.74 8.65
CA SER A 105 -3.78 -2.60 9.72
C SER A 105 -4.78 -3.73 10.04
N GLU A 106 -4.30 -4.79 10.68
CA GLU A 106 -5.18 -5.88 11.12
C GLU A 106 -6.03 -5.50 12.34
N GLU A 107 -5.63 -4.47 13.08
CA GLU A 107 -6.26 -4.09 14.35
C GLU A 107 -7.48 -3.20 14.13
N THR A 108 -7.38 -2.25 13.22
CA THR A 108 -8.39 -1.19 13.01
C THR A 108 -8.88 -1.11 11.58
N GLY A 109 -8.14 -1.68 10.63
CA GLY A 109 -8.45 -1.70 9.22
C GLY A 109 -8.53 -3.11 8.64
N GLU A 110 -8.70 -3.19 7.33
CA GLU A 110 -8.64 -4.46 6.60
C GLU A 110 -7.35 -4.50 5.75
N PRO A 111 -6.44 -5.45 6.00
CA PRO A 111 -5.24 -5.63 5.18
C PRO A 111 -5.59 -5.89 3.72
N TYR A 112 -4.81 -5.32 2.80
CA TYR A 112 -5.00 -5.50 1.37
C TYR A 112 -4.44 -6.84 0.90
N HIS A 113 -5.05 -7.41 -0.12
CA HIS A 113 -4.64 -8.68 -0.71
C HIS A 113 -3.59 -8.49 -1.79
N ILE A 114 -2.50 -9.25 -1.73
CA ILE A 114 -1.49 -9.30 -2.78
C ILE A 114 -2.00 -10.24 -3.86
N TYR A 115 -2.13 -9.72 -5.10
CA TYR A 115 -2.65 -10.48 -6.22
C TYR A 115 -1.64 -10.72 -7.34
N LYS A 116 -0.51 -9.99 -7.33
CA LYS A 116 0.49 -10.10 -8.38
C LYS A 116 1.88 -9.74 -7.87
N ILE A 117 2.87 -10.49 -8.32
CA ILE A 117 4.30 -10.17 -8.17
C ILE A 117 4.86 -9.87 -9.56
N SER A 118 5.63 -8.80 -9.68
CA SER A 118 6.30 -8.41 -10.93
C SER A 118 7.69 -7.84 -10.67
N ASN A 119 8.41 -7.54 -11.74
CA ASN A 119 9.71 -6.84 -11.70
C ASN A 119 10.74 -7.50 -10.77
N ARG A 120 10.70 -8.83 -10.66
CA ARG A 120 11.71 -9.55 -9.91
C ARG A 120 13.07 -9.39 -10.58
N ARG A 121 14.01 -8.72 -9.89
CA ARG A 121 15.37 -8.49 -10.39
C ARG A 121 16.37 -8.75 -9.27
N GLN A 122 17.42 -9.46 -9.58
CA GLN A 122 18.56 -9.58 -8.70
C GLN A 122 19.52 -8.41 -9.01
N LEU A 123 19.70 -7.52 -8.03
CA LEU A 123 20.58 -6.36 -8.16
C LEU A 123 22.05 -6.74 -7.93
N ASN A 124 22.31 -7.52 -6.87
CA ASN A 124 23.63 -7.98 -6.47
C ASN A 124 23.56 -9.40 -5.88
N ARG A 125 24.71 -9.98 -5.52
CA ARG A 125 24.74 -11.23 -4.75
C ARG A 125 24.06 -11.02 -3.40
N GLY A 126 22.79 -11.42 -3.28
CA GLY A 126 22.03 -11.38 -2.04
C GLY A 126 20.89 -10.39 -1.99
N ILE A 127 20.79 -9.41 -2.92
CA ILE A 127 19.68 -8.46 -2.95
C ILE A 127 18.79 -8.73 -4.15
N THR A 128 17.53 -9.01 -3.89
CA THR A 128 16.50 -9.17 -4.93
C THR A 128 15.40 -8.16 -4.74
N THR A 129 15.02 -7.44 -5.79
CA THR A 129 13.87 -6.52 -5.77
C THR A 129 12.64 -7.19 -6.33
N TYR A 130 11.49 -6.83 -5.78
CA TYR A 130 10.17 -7.27 -6.21
C TYR A 130 9.22 -6.09 -6.21
N THR A 131 8.25 -6.11 -7.11
CA THR A 131 7.06 -5.27 -7.03
C THR A 131 5.88 -6.17 -6.69
N LEU A 132 5.29 -5.94 -5.52
CA LEU A 132 4.08 -6.61 -5.08
C LEU A 132 2.89 -5.69 -5.35
N HIS A 133 1.91 -6.16 -6.11
CA HIS A 133 0.68 -5.43 -6.36
C HIS A 133 -0.39 -5.91 -5.41
N PHE A 134 -1.09 -4.97 -4.80
CA PHE A 134 -2.13 -5.26 -3.84
C PHE A 134 -3.44 -4.55 -4.18
N ALA A 135 -4.52 -5.06 -3.65
CA ALA A 135 -5.85 -4.50 -3.80
C ALA A 135 -6.69 -4.71 -2.53
N SER A 136 -7.68 -3.86 -2.36
CA SER A 136 -8.64 -3.98 -1.28
C SER A 136 -9.51 -5.23 -1.43
N ARG A 137 -10.17 -5.63 -0.35
CA ARG A 137 -11.02 -6.81 -0.31
C ARG A 137 -12.20 -6.70 -1.30
N GLU A 138 -12.74 -5.49 -1.48
CA GLU A 138 -13.82 -5.20 -2.41
C GLU A 138 -13.43 -5.55 -3.84
N PHE A 139 -12.20 -5.22 -4.25
CA PHE A 139 -11.66 -5.60 -5.56
C PHE A 139 -11.67 -7.12 -5.76
N MET A 140 -11.21 -7.87 -4.76
CA MET A 140 -11.15 -9.32 -4.82
C MET A 140 -12.55 -9.96 -4.85
N ARG A 141 -13.51 -9.37 -4.15
CA ARG A 141 -14.91 -9.79 -4.19
C ARG A 141 -15.55 -9.48 -5.53
N ASN A 142 -15.33 -8.27 -6.05
CA ASN A 142 -15.94 -7.83 -7.31
C ASN A 142 -15.52 -8.71 -8.50
N ILE A 143 -14.26 -9.14 -8.56
CA ILE A 143 -13.79 -10.07 -9.61
C ILE A 143 -14.52 -11.41 -9.58
N ARG A 144 -14.91 -11.88 -8.39
CA ARG A 144 -15.58 -13.17 -8.20
C ARG A 144 -17.10 -13.12 -8.39
N THR A 145 -17.69 -11.93 -8.23
CA THR A 145 -19.13 -11.75 -8.27
C THR A 145 -19.53 -11.29 -9.68
N LYS A 146 -20.34 -12.11 -10.34
CA LYS A 146 -20.98 -11.75 -11.61
C LYS A 146 -22.46 -11.60 -11.35
N VAL A 147 -22.99 -10.39 -11.52
CA VAL A 147 -24.42 -10.11 -11.45
C VAL A 147 -24.93 -10.04 -12.88
N SER A 148 -25.89 -10.93 -13.22
CA SER A 148 -26.59 -10.93 -14.50
C SER A 148 -28.09 -10.98 -14.21
N GLN A 149 -28.62 -9.84 -13.73
CA GLN A 149 -30.01 -9.71 -13.35
C GLN A 149 -30.58 -8.40 -13.89
N ALA A 150 -31.77 -8.43 -14.40
CA ALA A 150 -32.52 -7.23 -14.76
C ALA A 150 -33.28 -6.73 -13.53
N TYR A 151 -33.15 -5.45 -13.24
CA TYR A 151 -33.88 -4.78 -12.16
C TYR A 151 -34.91 -3.86 -12.76
N ASP A 152 -36.15 -3.94 -12.24
CA ASP A 152 -37.25 -3.04 -12.60
C ASP A 152 -37.60 -2.16 -11.39
N GLY A 153 -37.75 -0.85 -11.61
CA GLY A 153 -38.12 0.10 -10.58
C GLY A 153 -37.01 1.13 -10.22
N LYS A 154 -37.01 1.54 -8.95
CA LYS A 154 -36.04 2.56 -8.48
C LYS A 154 -34.68 1.94 -8.17
N TYR A 155 -33.61 2.74 -8.37
CA TYR A 155 -32.22 2.31 -8.17
C TYR A 155 -31.91 1.85 -6.74
N ASP A 156 -32.61 2.40 -5.73
CA ASP A 156 -32.47 2.02 -4.32
C ASP A 156 -32.85 0.55 -4.08
N ARG A 157 -33.89 0.04 -4.77
CA ARG A 157 -34.24 -1.38 -4.72
C ARG A 157 -33.17 -2.29 -5.31
N ALA A 158 -32.65 -1.92 -6.47
CA ALA A 158 -31.58 -2.72 -7.10
C ALA A 158 -30.35 -2.90 -6.21
N VAL A 159 -29.99 -1.87 -5.40
CA VAL A 159 -28.87 -1.94 -4.44
C VAL A 159 -29.17 -2.87 -3.26
N ILE A 160 -30.43 -3.00 -2.86
CA ILE A 160 -30.84 -3.88 -1.75
C ILE A 160 -30.88 -5.34 -2.20
N ASP A 161 -31.18 -5.59 -3.47
CA ASP A 161 -31.36 -6.93 -4.04
C ASP A 161 -30.03 -7.59 -4.51
N ILE A 162 -28.91 -6.85 -4.52
CA ILE A 162 -27.54 -7.34 -4.83
C ILE A 162 -26.82 -7.78 -3.54
#